data_d3950581733d21430d4d1251a8475039
#
_entry.id   d3950581733d21430d4d1251a8475039
#
_cell.length_a   1.000
_cell.length_b   1.000
_cell.length_c   1.000
_cell.angle_alpha   90.00
_cell.angle_beta   90.00
_cell.angle_gamma   90.00
#
_symmetry.space_group_name_H-M   'P 1'
#
loop_
_entity.id
_entity.type
_entity.pdbx_description
1 polymer ?
#
loop_
_entity_poly.entity_id
_entity_poly.type
_entity_poly.pdbx_seq_one_letter_code
_entity_poly.pdbx_strand_id
1 'polypeptide(L)'
;MIKIIYAVVNSEMPEDFVDDLFFAEGEYEIMLFDSPIIAEVNGEMQEFPEHHCILYKPGQHIHYRAKSGKLLYTWIRFNCDEALFTEGYIPFGIPVFCPDFGCYREYFIDVANENYWNHDSHQLVLESLMHIIFHRLHDYAFLNTDLSQYRERLINLRNNIYAHPEFDWTLEYMAEYVNLSVRALQKQYKAFAHISCI
;
A
#
# COMPACT_ATOMS: atom_id res chain seq x y z
N MET A 1 19.99 7.30 3.04
CA MET A 1 19.59 8.28 1.99
C MET A 1 18.78 7.56 0.92
N ILE A 2 17.62 8.08 0.54
CA ILE A 2 16.78 7.57 -0.55
C ILE A 2 16.89 8.54 -1.72
N LYS A 3 17.27 8.05 -2.90
CA LYS A 3 17.37 8.87 -4.11
C LYS A 3 16.40 8.34 -5.17
N ILE A 4 15.40 9.13 -5.51
CA ILE A 4 14.43 8.79 -6.57
C ILE A 4 15.12 8.90 -7.93
N ILE A 5 14.94 7.88 -8.76
CA ILE A 5 15.39 7.83 -10.15
C ILE A 5 14.24 8.20 -11.06
N TYR A 6 13.11 7.51 -10.89
CA TYR A 6 11.87 7.76 -11.61
C TYR A 6 10.68 7.61 -10.66
N ALA A 7 9.66 8.42 -10.87
CA ALA A 7 8.34 8.27 -10.25
C ALA A 7 7.29 8.52 -11.33
N VAL A 8 6.51 7.50 -11.65
CA VAL A 8 5.54 7.54 -12.75
C VAL A 8 4.18 7.12 -12.20
N VAL A 9 3.19 7.97 -12.41
CA VAL A 9 1.81 7.75 -11.99
C VAL A 9 0.92 7.43 -13.19
N ASN A 10 -0.10 6.62 -12.96
CA ASN A 10 -1.10 6.28 -13.98
C ASN A 10 -0.50 5.63 -15.24
N SER A 11 0.49 4.77 -15.08
CA SER A 11 0.99 3.95 -16.20
C SER A 11 -0.12 3.03 -16.69
N GLU A 12 -0.26 2.96 -18.01
CA GLU A 12 -1.23 2.09 -18.67
C GLU A 12 -0.50 1.25 -19.72
N MET A 13 -0.61 -0.07 -19.61
CA MET A 13 -0.08 -1.02 -20.59
C MET A 13 -1.21 -1.88 -21.19
N PRO A 14 -1.06 -2.32 -22.44
CA PRO A 14 -2.04 -3.17 -23.08
C PRO A 14 -2.15 -4.55 -22.39
N GLU A 15 -3.23 -5.27 -22.66
CA GLU A 15 -3.53 -6.58 -22.03
C GLU A 15 -2.46 -7.64 -22.26
N ASP A 16 -1.78 -7.60 -23.40
CA ASP A 16 -0.71 -8.53 -23.79
C ASP A 16 0.67 -8.16 -23.24
N PHE A 17 0.77 -7.04 -22.50
CA PHE A 17 2.01 -6.64 -21.86
C PHE A 17 2.40 -7.64 -20.77
N VAL A 18 3.65 -8.07 -20.83
CA VAL A 18 4.31 -8.89 -19.80
C VAL A 18 5.62 -8.24 -19.44
N ASP A 19 5.84 -8.03 -18.17
CA ASP A 19 7.15 -7.67 -17.64
C ASP A 19 7.84 -8.95 -17.16
N ASP A 20 8.97 -9.30 -17.76
CA ASP A 20 9.74 -10.51 -17.46
C ASP A 20 11.23 -10.20 -17.61
N LEU A 21 11.82 -9.70 -16.52
CA LEU A 21 13.21 -9.26 -16.52
C LEU A 21 13.88 -9.42 -15.15
N PHE A 22 15.21 -9.42 -15.14
CA PHE A 22 15.96 -9.23 -13.92
C PHE A 22 16.20 -7.74 -13.68
N PHE A 23 15.86 -7.31 -12.48
CA PHE A 23 15.96 -5.91 -12.12
C PHE A 23 17.43 -5.46 -12.02
N ALA A 24 17.69 -4.18 -12.34
CA ALA A 24 19.03 -3.62 -12.33
C ALA A 24 19.68 -3.71 -10.92
N GLU A 25 20.98 -3.97 -10.90
CA GLU A 25 21.74 -3.95 -9.65
C GLU A 25 21.78 -2.54 -9.04
N GLY A 26 21.61 -2.45 -7.73
CA GLY A 26 21.65 -1.20 -6.97
C GLY A 26 20.35 -0.40 -6.97
N GLU A 27 19.34 -0.80 -7.72
CA GLU A 27 18.04 -0.11 -7.78
C GLU A 27 16.94 -0.93 -7.12
N TYR A 28 16.01 -0.23 -6.45
CA TYR A 28 14.74 -0.76 -5.93
C TYR A 28 13.61 -0.24 -6.77
N GLU A 29 12.52 -0.99 -6.85
CA GLU A 29 11.28 -0.53 -7.46
C GLU A 29 10.09 -0.90 -6.59
N ILE A 30 9.23 0.08 -6.32
CA ILE A 30 7.95 -0.13 -5.67
C ILE A 30 6.84 0.14 -6.65
N MET A 31 5.92 -0.82 -6.78
CA MET A 31 4.82 -0.78 -7.72
C MET A 31 3.49 -0.89 -7.00
N LEU A 32 2.55 -0.06 -7.37
CA LEU A 32 1.19 -0.04 -6.83
C LEU A 32 0.21 -0.31 -7.98
N PHE A 33 -0.52 -1.42 -7.92
CA PHE A 33 -1.38 -1.91 -8.99
C PHE A 33 -2.85 -1.51 -8.76
N ASP A 34 -3.38 -0.74 -9.70
CA ASP A 34 -4.79 -0.34 -9.78
C ASP A 34 -5.68 -1.42 -10.44
N SER A 35 -5.07 -2.40 -11.12
CA SER A 35 -5.76 -3.50 -11.79
C SER A 35 -5.36 -4.86 -11.22
N PRO A 36 -6.19 -5.91 -11.39
CA PRO A 36 -5.81 -7.27 -11.04
C PRO A 36 -4.61 -7.75 -11.86
N ILE A 37 -3.68 -8.44 -11.19
CA ILE A 37 -2.44 -8.92 -11.80
C ILE A 37 -2.26 -10.44 -11.62
N ILE A 38 -1.41 -11.01 -12.45
CA ILE A 38 -0.76 -12.29 -12.23
C ILE A 38 0.72 -11.98 -12.05
N ALA A 39 1.29 -12.35 -10.92
CA ALA A 39 2.69 -12.07 -10.58
C ALA A 39 3.39 -13.33 -10.09
N GLU A 40 4.70 -13.43 -10.35
CA GLU A 40 5.53 -14.50 -9.84
C GLU A 40 5.84 -14.29 -8.35
N VAL A 41 5.51 -15.29 -7.55
CA VAL A 41 5.84 -15.35 -6.13
C VAL A 41 6.50 -16.69 -5.82
N ASN A 42 7.74 -16.67 -5.36
CA ASN A 42 8.52 -17.87 -5.06
C ASN A 42 8.63 -18.88 -6.24
N GLY A 43 8.72 -18.37 -7.47
CA GLY A 43 8.85 -19.18 -8.68
C GLY A 43 7.52 -19.70 -9.25
N GLU A 44 6.38 -19.29 -8.71
CA GLU A 44 5.04 -19.66 -9.17
C GLU A 44 4.21 -18.44 -9.54
N MET A 45 3.53 -18.48 -10.69
CA MET A 45 2.61 -17.42 -11.10
C MET A 45 1.31 -17.53 -10.31
N GLN A 46 0.95 -16.45 -9.60
CA GLN A 46 -0.23 -16.38 -8.74
C GLN A 46 -1.09 -15.16 -9.09
N GLU A 47 -2.40 -15.29 -8.91
CA GLU A 47 -3.37 -14.23 -9.18
C GLU A 47 -3.61 -13.37 -7.95
N PHE A 48 -3.59 -12.05 -8.16
CA PHE A 48 -3.88 -11.06 -7.12
C PHE A 48 -4.95 -10.09 -7.62
N PRO A 49 -5.95 -9.74 -6.79
CA PRO A 49 -6.90 -8.68 -7.12
C PRO A 49 -6.21 -7.33 -7.22
N GLU A 50 -6.95 -6.31 -7.63
CA GLU A 50 -6.51 -4.92 -7.58
C GLU A 50 -6.06 -4.49 -6.18
N HIS A 51 -5.37 -3.35 -6.10
CA HIS A 51 -4.96 -2.70 -4.85
C HIS A 51 -3.84 -3.46 -4.10
N HIS A 52 -2.91 -4.04 -4.84
CA HIS A 52 -1.68 -4.62 -4.28
C HIS A 52 -0.47 -3.75 -4.57
N CYS A 53 0.46 -3.75 -3.64
CA CYS A 53 1.76 -3.12 -3.76
C CYS A 53 2.85 -4.19 -3.72
N ILE A 54 3.86 -4.08 -4.59
CA ILE A 54 5.03 -4.97 -4.60
C ILE A 54 6.28 -4.11 -4.50
N LEU A 55 7.20 -4.49 -3.62
CA LEU A 55 8.54 -3.92 -3.53
C LEU A 55 9.56 -4.93 -4.08
N TYR A 56 10.28 -4.56 -5.11
CA TYR A 56 11.37 -5.34 -5.68
C TYR A 56 12.73 -4.81 -5.24
N LYS A 57 13.65 -5.73 -4.97
CA LYS A 57 15.03 -5.42 -4.60
C LYS A 57 15.98 -5.52 -5.80
N PRO A 58 17.20 -4.94 -5.70
CA PRO A 58 18.21 -5.08 -6.74
C PRO A 58 18.47 -6.54 -7.14
N GLY A 59 18.58 -6.80 -8.44
CA GLY A 59 18.85 -8.11 -9.01
C GLY A 59 17.72 -9.14 -8.88
N GLN A 60 16.54 -8.76 -8.40
CA GLN A 60 15.41 -9.66 -8.30
C GLN A 60 14.78 -9.89 -9.68
N HIS A 61 14.31 -11.13 -9.93
CA HIS A 61 13.47 -11.43 -11.08
C HIS A 61 12.09 -10.79 -10.90
N ILE A 62 11.66 -10.05 -11.90
CA ILE A 62 10.35 -9.42 -11.97
C ILE A 62 9.58 -10.13 -13.08
N HIS A 63 8.43 -10.72 -12.73
CA HIS A 63 7.55 -11.30 -13.70
C HIS A 63 6.10 -11.06 -13.32
N TYR A 64 5.44 -10.18 -14.04
CA TYR A 64 4.03 -9.89 -13.85
C TYR A 64 3.34 -9.48 -15.17
N ARG A 65 2.03 -9.58 -15.19
CA ARG A 65 1.15 -9.13 -16.27
C ARG A 65 -0.24 -8.77 -15.74
N ALA A 66 -1.05 -8.12 -16.56
CA ALA A 66 -2.48 -7.98 -16.25
C ALA A 66 -3.15 -9.38 -16.16
N LYS A 67 -4.08 -9.54 -15.24
CA LYS A 67 -4.97 -10.72 -15.23
C LYS A 67 -5.98 -10.66 -16.36
N SER A 68 -6.51 -9.46 -16.63
CA SER A 68 -7.47 -9.20 -17.71
C SER A 68 -7.49 -7.70 -18.02
N GLY A 69 -7.75 -7.34 -19.28
CA GLY A 69 -7.80 -5.95 -19.70
C GLY A 69 -6.45 -5.24 -19.63
N LYS A 70 -6.46 -3.95 -19.46
CA LYS A 70 -5.25 -3.13 -19.37
C LYS A 70 -4.60 -3.26 -18.00
N LEU A 71 -3.26 -3.24 -17.98
CA LEU A 71 -2.50 -3.13 -16.76
C LEU A 71 -2.39 -1.66 -16.36
N LEU A 72 -2.95 -1.33 -15.19
CA LEU A 72 -2.93 0.02 -14.63
C LEU A 72 -2.10 -0.01 -13.34
N TYR A 73 -1.07 0.84 -13.26
CA TYR A 73 -0.19 0.89 -12.11
C TYR A 73 0.55 2.22 -11.98
N THR A 74 1.08 2.45 -10.79
CA THR A 74 1.95 3.58 -10.43
C THR A 74 3.23 2.99 -9.85
N TRP A 75 4.41 3.57 -10.18
CA TRP A 75 5.67 2.98 -9.73
C TRP A 75 6.72 4.04 -9.42
N ILE A 76 7.62 3.70 -8.50
CA ILE A 76 8.76 4.54 -8.10
C ILE A 76 10.02 3.68 -8.13
N ARG A 77 11.03 4.12 -8.86
CA ARG A 77 12.37 3.54 -8.91
C ARG A 77 13.33 4.40 -8.12
N PHE A 78 14.13 3.79 -7.25
CA PHE A 78 14.99 4.52 -6.33
C PHE A 78 16.23 3.73 -5.92
N ASN A 79 17.28 4.45 -5.49
CA ASN A 79 18.40 3.87 -4.76
C ASN A 79 18.19 4.10 -3.26
N CYS A 80 18.65 3.17 -2.43
CA CYS A 80 18.58 3.29 -0.98
C CYS A 80 19.74 2.56 -0.31
N ASP A 81 20.35 3.23 0.67
CA ASP A 81 21.40 2.69 1.54
C ASP A 81 20.96 2.54 3.01
N GLU A 82 19.64 2.67 3.26
CA GLU A 82 19.10 2.58 4.61
C GLU A 82 18.83 1.12 5.01
N ALA A 83 19.17 0.77 6.24
CA ALA A 83 18.97 -0.57 6.80
C ALA A 83 17.51 -1.03 6.77
N LEU A 84 16.56 -0.10 6.92
CA LEU A 84 15.13 -0.35 6.85
C LEU A 84 14.70 -1.15 5.60
N PHE A 85 15.41 -0.95 4.48
CA PHE A 85 15.11 -1.61 3.21
C PHE A 85 16.06 -2.77 2.90
N THR A 86 17.26 -2.72 3.41
CA THR A 86 18.29 -3.75 3.16
C THR A 86 18.14 -4.98 4.05
N GLU A 87 17.50 -4.86 5.21
CA GLU A 87 17.40 -5.92 6.24
C GLU A 87 16.09 -6.74 6.17
N GLY A 88 15.27 -6.58 5.11
CA GLY A 88 14.04 -7.38 4.93
C GLY A 88 12.89 -6.98 5.86
N TYR A 89 12.85 -5.72 6.27
CA TYR A 89 11.74 -5.14 7.02
C TYR A 89 10.40 -5.23 6.27
N ILE A 90 10.46 -5.18 4.92
CA ILE A 90 9.32 -5.37 4.02
C ILE A 90 9.61 -6.58 3.14
N PRO A 91 8.65 -7.48 2.89
CA PRO A 91 8.87 -8.62 2.00
C PRO A 91 9.11 -8.15 0.56
N PHE A 92 10.19 -8.61 -0.07
CA PHE A 92 10.50 -8.30 -1.46
C PHE A 92 9.83 -9.29 -2.41
N GLY A 93 9.23 -8.76 -3.50
CA GLY A 93 8.58 -9.54 -4.53
C GLY A 93 7.28 -10.23 -4.09
N ILE A 94 6.76 -9.85 -2.94
CA ILE A 94 5.50 -10.39 -2.40
C ILE A 94 4.43 -9.31 -2.52
N PRO A 95 3.33 -9.57 -3.24
CA PRO A 95 2.21 -8.65 -3.31
C PRO A 95 1.54 -8.45 -1.95
N VAL A 96 1.46 -7.21 -1.51
CA VAL A 96 0.85 -6.79 -0.25
C VAL A 96 -0.43 -6.04 -0.55
N PHE A 97 -1.55 -6.48 -0.02
CA PHE A 97 -2.83 -5.81 -0.17
C PHE A 97 -2.85 -4.48 0.59
N CYS A 98 -3.32 -3.42 -0.06
CA CYS A 98 -3.40 -2.06 0.49
C CYS A 98 -4.87 -1.73 0.81
N PRO A 99 -5.32 -1.85 2.07
CA PRO A 99 -6.73 -1.71 2.44
C PRO A 99 -7.27 -0.28 2.31
N ASP A 100 -6.42 0.73 2.38
CA ASP A 100 -6.76 2.15 2.17
C ASP A 100 -6.08 2.69 0.89
N PHE A 101 -6.18 1.92 -0.19
CA PHE A 101 -5.52 2.12 -1.47
C PHE A 101 -5.55 3.56 -1.97
N GLY A 102 -6.70 4.23 -1.95
CA GLY A 102 -6.84 5.62 -2.41
C GLY A 102 -5.93 6.58 -1.66
N CYS A 103 -5.92 6.51 -0.31
CA CYS A 103 -5.05 7.34 0.51
C CYS A 103 -3.57 6.97 0.34
N TYR A 104 -3.28 5.68 0.17
CA TYR A 104 -1.92 5.20 -0.02
C TYR A 104 -1.34 5.66 -1.37
N ARG A 105 -2.17 5.64 -2.41
CA ARG A 105 -1.81 6.09 -3.76
C ARG A 105 -1.45 7.58 -3.82
N GLU A 106 -2.10 8.43 -3.00
CA GLU A 106 -1.77 9.86 -2.95
C GLU A 106 -0.30 10.10 -2.58
N TYR A 107 0.32 9.30 -1.71
CA TYR A 107 1.75 9.44 -1.41
C TYR A 107 2.65 9.18 -2.62
N PHE A 108 2.28 8.28 -3.52
CA PHE A 108 3.00 8.05 -4.77
C PHE A 108 2.87 9.24 -5.72
N ILE A 109 1.68 9.84 -5.79
CA ILE A 109 1.43 11.05 -6.55
C ILE A 109 2.26 12.21 -6.00
N ASP A 110 2.31 12.36 -4.67
CA ASP A 110 3.10 13.40 -4.01
C ASP A 110 4.61 13.22 -4.29
N VAL A 111 5.13 11.98 -4.25
CA VAL A 111 6.53 11.70 -4.64
C VAL A 111 6.78 12.10 -6.10
N ALA A 112 5.89 11.75 -7.03
CA ALA A 112 6.05 12.10 -8.44
C ALA A 112 6.02 13.62 -8.66
N ASN A 113 5.11 14.32 -7.98
CA ASN A 113 5.01 15.77 -8.03
C ASN A 113 6.26 16.44 -7.45
N GLU A 114 6.71 16.03 -6.26
CA GLU A 114 7.89 16.58 -5.62
C GLU A 114 9.16 16.31 -6.44
N ASN A 115 9.29 15.12 -7.01
CA ASN A 115 10.43 14.77 -7.88
C ASN A 115 10.49 15.62 -9.14
N TYR A 116 9.37 16.15 -9.60
CA TYR A 116 9.30 17.05 -10.75
C TYR A 116 9.71 18.49 -10.42
N TRP A 117 9.31 19.01 -9.25
CA TRP A 117 9.43 20.45 -8.93
C TRP A 117 10.79 20.89 -8.38
N ASN A 118 11.59 20.04 -7.81
CA ASN A 118 12.97 20.30 -7.33
C ASN A 118 13.16 21.62 -6.55
N HIS A 119 12.58 21.69 -5.33
CA HIS A 119 12.73 22.81 -4.39
C HIS A 119 13.96 22.66 -3.48
N ASP A 120 14.33 23.68 -2.71
CA ASP A 120 15.45 23.62 -1.76
C ASP A 120 15.31 22.49 -0.72
N SER A 121 14.07 22.20 -0.29
CA SER A 121 13.75 21.09 0.64
C SER A 121 13.37 19.77 -0.03
N HIS A 122 13.39 19.73 -1.33
CA HIS A 122 12.96 18.62 -2.19
C HIS A 122 13.43 17.24 -1.72
N GLN A 123 14.73 17.07 -1.50
CA GLN A 123 15.28 15.77 -1.08
C GLN A 123 14.73 15.32 0.29
N LEU A 124 14.57 16.24 1.23
CA LEU A 124 14.02 15.94 2.56
C LEU A 124 12.53 15.56 2.49
N VAL A 125 11.76 16.24 1.64
CA VAL A 125 10.34 15.92 1.41
C VAL A 125 10.21 14.54 0.77
N LEU A 126 10.99 14.24 -0.27
CA LEU A 126 11.00 12.93 -0.92
C LEU A 126 11.35 11.80 0.05
N GLU A 127 12.39 11.95 0.86
CA GLU A 127 12.75 10.96 1.88
C GLU A 127 11.62 10.74 2.88
N SER A 128 10.96 11.82 3.32
CA SER A 128 9.84 11.74 4.26
C SER A 128 8.64 11.00 3.66
N LEU A 129 8.28 11.29 2.41
CA LEU A 129 7.20 10.62 1.70
C LEU A 129 7.52 9.12 1.49
N MET A 130 8.73 8.80 1.09
CA MET A 130 9.17 7.41 0.92
C MET A 130 9.13 6.65 2.26
N HIS A 131 9.55 7.25 3.37
CA HIS A 131 9.42 6.64 4.69
C HIS A 131 7.96 6.36 5.05
N ILE A 132 7.03 7.29 4.75
CA ILE A 132 5.59 7.06 4.97
C ILE A 132 5.12 5.86 4.13
N ILE A 133 5.47 5.82 2.84
CA ILE A 133 5.12 4.71 1.93
C ILE A 133 5.60 3.38 2.50
N PHE A 134 6.85 3.29 2.94
CA PHE A 134 7.43 2.04 3.44
C PHE A 134 6.87 1.61 4.79
N HIS A 135 6.68 2.53 5.74
CA HIS A 135 6.06 2.19 7.02
C HIS A 135 4.62 1.71 6.84
N ARG A 136 3.86 2.33 5.91
CA ARG A 136 2.52 1.85 5.56
C ARG A 136 2.55 0.46 4.93
N LEU A 137 3.47 0.24 3.98
CA LEU A 137 3.60 -1.07 3.35
C LEU A 137 3.99 -2.16 4.36
N HIS A 138 4.90 -1.86 5.29
CA HIS A 138 5.23 -2.74 6.41
C HIS A 138 3.99 -3.07 7.23
N ASP A 139 3.23 -2.05 7.66
CA ASP A 139 2.01 -2.26 8.42
C ASP A 139 1.02 -3.15 7.68
N TYR A 140 0.85 -2.97 6.36
CA TYR A 140 -0.06 -3.80 5.55
C TYR A 140 0.45 -5.24 5.42
N ALA A 141 1.76 -5.45 5.24
CA ALA A 141 2.36 -6.78 5.12
C ALA A 141 2.19 -7.62 6.39
N PHE A 142 2.17 -6.98 7.56
CA PHE A 142 2.07 -7.64 8.86
C PHE A 142 0.71 -7.44 9.55
N LEU A 143 -0.24 -6.76 8.90
CA LEU A 143 -1.61 -6.72 9.37
C LEU A 143 -2.16 -8.15 9.45
N ASN A 144 -2.60 -8.52 10.66
CA ASN A 144 -3.36 -9.75 10.85
C ASN A 144 -4.58 -9.71 9.90
N THR A 145 -4.75 -10.73 9.07
CA THR A 145 -5.83 -10.83 8.07
C THR A 145 -7.22 -10.62 8.67
N ASP A 146 -7.41 -11.00 9.94
CA ASP A 146 -8.66 -10.75 10.68
C ASP A 146 -8.94 -9.27 10.95
N LEU A 147 -7.90 -8.43 11.09
CA LEU A 147 -8.05 -6.99 11.28
C LEU A 147 -8.27 -6.26 9.93
N SER A 148 -7.66 -6.75 8.85
CA SER A 148 -7.72 -6.08 7.54
C SER A 148 -9.15 -6.06 6.98
N GLN A 149 -9.92 -7.15 7.10
CA GLN A 149 -11.29 -7.19 6.59
C GLN A 149 -12.28 -6.26 7.34
N TYR A 150 -11.93 -5.81 8.55
CA TYR A 150 -12.76 -4.88 9.33
C TYR A 150 -12.21 -3.45 9.33
N ARG A 151 -10.96 -3.24 8.95
CA ARG A 151 -10.26 -1.95 9.06
C ARG A 151 -11.00 -0.84 8.30
N GLU A 152 -11.36 -1.06 7.06
CA GLU A 152 -12.10 -0.09 6.26
C GLU A 152 -13.43 0.29 6.91
N ARG A 153 -14.18 -0.71 7.40
CA ARG A 153 -15.45 -0.48 8.10
C ARG A 153 -15.25 0.31 9.38
N LEU A 154 -14.19 0.03 10.13
CA LEU A 154 -13.86 0.76 11.36
C LEU A 154 -13.40 2.19 11.09
N ILE A 155 -12.66 2.43 10.00
CA ILE A 155 -12.31 3.78 9.54
C ILE A 155 -13.57 4.56 9.16
N ASN A 156 -14.47 3.96 8.38
CA ASN A 156 -15.72 4.56 7.98
C ASN A 156 -16.62 4.87 9.18
N LEU A 157 -16.72 3.95 10.14
CA LEU A 157 -17.43 4.17 11.40
C LEU A 157 -16.84 5.38 12.14
N ARG A 158 -15.53 5.42 12.35
CA ARG A 158 -14.86 6.55 13.01
C ARG A 158 -15.13 7.87 12.31
N ASN A 159 -15.01 7.91 11.00
CA ASN A 159 -15.24 9.11 10.21
C ASN A 159 -16.70 9.59 10.31
N ASN A 160 -17.67 8.66 10.32
CA ASN A 160 -19.07 8.99 10.52
C ASN A 160 -19.35 9.52 11.93
N ILE A 161 -18.73 8.95 12.96
CA ILE A 161 -18.82 9.46 14.36
C ILE A 161 -18.33 10.91 14.41
N TYR A 162 -17.20 11.22 13.77
CA TYR A 162 -16.67 12.60 13.73
C TYR A 162 -17.51 13.56 12.89
N ALA A 163 -18.10 13.08 11.80
CA ALA A 163 -18.95 13.89 10.93
C ALA A 163 -20.33 14.19 11.54
N HIS A 164 -20.81 13.31 12.43
CA HIS A 164 -22.14 13.38 13.02
C HIS A 164 -22.09 13.19 14.55
N PRO A 165 -21.42 14.10 15.28
CA PRO A 165 -21.28 14.00 16.74
C PRO A 165 -22.61 14.18 17.49
N GLU A 166 -23.62 14.76 16.83
CA GLU A 166 -24.98 14.94 17.35
C GLU A 166 -25.80 13.64 17.37
N PHE A 167 -25.34 12.60 16.67
CA PHE A 167 -26.05 11.32 16.60
C PHE A 167 -25.73 10.45 17.83
N ASP A 168 -26.74 9.75 18.33
CA ASP A 168 -26.55 8.82 19.48
C ASP A 168 -25.87 7.51 19.01
N TRP A 169 -24.55 7.50 19.04
CA TRP A 169 -23.71 6.36 18.65
C TRP A 169 -23.66 5.30 19.76
N THR A 170 -24.73 4.53 19.93
CA THR A 170 -24.70 3.39 20.87
C THR A 170 -23.79 2.27 20.37
N LEU A 171 -23.27 1.44 21.30
CA LEU A 171 -22.43 0.29 20.92
C LEU A 171 -23.16 -0.69 20.01
N GLU A 172 -24.44 -0.88 20.22
CA GLU A 172 -25.31 -1.73 19.41
C GLU A 172 -25.41 -1.20 17.99
N TYR A 173 -25.69 0.11 17.82
CA TYR A 173 -25.78 0.74 16.51
C TYR A 173 -24.44 0.72 15.76
N MET A 174 -23.35 1.04 16.46
CA MET A 174 -22.00 0.97 15.88
C MET A 174 -21.64 -0.46 15.43
N ALA A 175 -22.03 -1.47 16.21
CA ALA A 175 -21.79 -2.87 15.87
C ALA A 175 -22.60 -3.30 14.64
N GLU A 176 -23.87 -2.89 14.55
CA GLU A 176 -24.71 -3.13 13.39
C GLU A 176 -24.16 -2.45 12.14
N TYR A 177 -23.73 -1.18 12.24
CA TYR A 177 -23.14 -0.40 11.15
C TYR A 177 -21.95 -1.11 10.50
N VAL A 178 -21.08 -1.73 11.29
CA VAL A 178 -19.90 -2.47 10.77
C VAL A 178 -20.17 -3.96 10.55
N ASN A 179 -21.40 -4.42 10.77
CA ASN A 179 -21.81 -5.82 10.65
C ASN A 179 -20.98 -6.74 11.56
N LEU A 180 -20.88 -6.38 12.84
CA LEU A 180 -20.20 -7.13 13.90
C LEU A 180 -21.12 -7.30 15.11
N SER A 181 -20.80 -8.29 15.97
CA SER A 181 -21.37 -8.28 17.32
C SER A 181 -20.69 -7.20 18.18
N VAL A 182 -21.36 -6.69 19.20
CA VAL A 182 -20.81 -5.69 20.12
C VAL A 182 -19.45 -6.14 20.69
N ARG A 183 -19.34 -7.41 21.11
CA ARG A 183 -18.07 -7.97 21.60
C ARG A 183 -16.97 -7.98 20.54
N ALA A 184 -17.30 -8.32 19.30
CA ALA A 184 -16.36 -8.31 18.20
C ALA A 184 -15.93 -6.87 17.86
N LEU A 185 -16.88 -5.92 17.80
CA LEU A 185 -16.57 -4.50 17.62
C LEU A 185 -15.59 -4.01 18.71
N GLN A 186 -15.89 -4.22 19.97
CA GLN A 186 -15.02 -3.78 21.07
C GLN A 186 -13.60 -4.35 20.96
N LYS A 187 -13.48 -5.64 20.64
CA LYS A 187 -12.17 -6.29 20.42
C LYS A 187 -11.43 -5.68 19.24
N GLN A 188 -12.08 -5.54 18.09
CA GLN A 188 -11.48 -5.06 16.86
C GLN A 188 -11.16 -3.56 16.94
N TYR A 189 -12.06 -2.77 17.52
CA TYR A 189 -11.85 -1.33 17.67
C TYR A 189 -10.69 -1.02 18.63
N LYS A 190 -10.57 -1.75 19.72
CA LYS A 190 -9.42 -1.63 20.64
C LYS A 190 -8.09 -1.94 19.95
N ALA A 191 -8.06 -2.97 19.10
CA ALA A 191 -6.88 -3.31 18.31
C ALA A 191 -6.57 -2.27 17.22
N PHE A 192 -7.61 -1.68 16.62
CA PHE A 192 -7.49 -0.66 15.58
C PHE A 192 -7.08 0.72 16.12
N ALA A 193 -7.71 1.18 17.19
CA ALA A 193 -7.56 2.54 17.73
C ALA A 193 -6.63 2.63 18.93
N HIS A 194 -6.18 1.50 19.47
CA HIS A 194 -5.42 1.37 20.73
C HIS A 194 -6.13 1.96 21.96
N ILE A 195 -7.41 2.29 21.83
CA ILE A 195 -8.29 2.83 22.87
C ILE A 195 -9.58 2.03 22.92
N SER A 196 -10.26 2.08 24.06
CA SER A 196 -11.59 1.48 24.20
C SER A 196 -12.64 2.24 23.39
N CYS A 197 -13.63 1.52 22.85
CA CYS A 197 -14.83 2.07 22.21
C CYS A 197 -15.83 2.56 23.27
N ILE A 198 -15.44 3.38 24.22
CA ILE A 198 -16.14 3.81 25.45
C ILE A 198 -15.71 2.96 26.64
#